data_f5112a67e7736ddefc55f5d139e57bba
#
_entry.id   f5112a67e7736ddefc55f5d139e57bba
#
_cell.length_a   1.000
_cell.length_b   1.000
_cell.length_c   1.000
_cell.angle_alpha   90.00
_cell.angle_beta   90.00
_cell.angle_gamma   90.00
#
_symmetry.space_group_name_H-M   'P 1'
#
loop_
_entity.id
_entity.type
_entity.pdbx_description
1 polymer ?
#
loop_
_entity_poly.entity_id
_entity_poly.type
_entity_poly.pdbx_seq_one_letter_code
_entity_poly.pdbx_strand_id
1 'polypeptide(L)'
;MAKRAVAPTRAATDALMVLGTQIRAARHDKNWTAAELGMRIGADPRTITAIERGAPGVSIGTVFSAASVLGVRLFGADDDEMARLRRRGEERIALIPTREYKPRSMESDADDALDF
;
A
#
# COMPACT_ATOMS: atom_id res chain seq x y z
N MET A 1 24.22 -13.33 -4.63
CA MET A 1 24.14 -12.11 -5.30
C MET A 1 23.29 -11.10 -4.56
N ALA A 2 23.79 -9.98 -4.40
CA ALA A 2 23.08 -8.96 -3.67
C ALA A 2 21.97 -8.38 -4.51
N LYS A 3 20.81 -8.22 -3.92
CA LYS A 3 19.72 -7.63 -4.60
C LYS A 3 19.79 -6.13 -4.42
N ARG A 4 19.73 -5.42 -5.50
CA ARG A 4 19.79 -4.00 -5.42
C ARG A 4 18.46 -3.45 -4.98
N ALA A 5 18.45 -2.67 -3.94
CA ALA A 5 17.24 -2.04 -3.47
C ALA A 5 16.93 -0.85 -4.37
N VAL A 6 15.68 -0.72 -4.74
CA VAL A 6 15.24 0.42 -5.52
C VAL A 6 14.81 1.50 -4.56
N ALA A 7 15.41 2.66 -4.66
CA ALA A 7 15.06 3.76 -3.79
C ALA A 7 13.66 4.27 -4.15
N PRO A 8 12.81 4.50 -3.18
CA PRO A 8 11.48 5.04 -3.49
C PRO A 8 11.60 6.50 -3.93
N THR A 9 10.60 6.97 -4.65
CA THR A 9 10.53 8.37 -5.02
C THR A 9 10.32 9.20 -3.75
N ARG A 10 10.52 10.50 -3.86
CA ARG A 10 10.29 11.37 -2.73
C ARG A 10 8.85 11.30 -2.27
N ALA A 11 7.91 11.29 -3.20
CA ALA A 11 6.49 11.20 -2.84
C ALA A 11 6.18 9.89 -2.15
N ALA A 12 6.78 8.79 -2.58
CA ALA A 12 6.58 7.51 -1.94
C ALA A 12 7.15 7.50 -0.53
N THR A 13 8.31 8.11 -0.35
CA THR A 13 8.90 8.22 0.98
C THR A 13 7.99 9.02 1.91
N ASP A 14 7.46 10.13 1.43
CA ASP A 14 6.54 10.93 2.23
C ASP A 14 5.28 10.16 2.57
N ALA A 15 4.75 9.41 1.60
CA ALA A 15 3.54 8.62 1.82
C ALA A 15 3.76 7.54 2.88
N LEU A 16 4.93 6.90 2.85
CA LEU A 16 5.25 5.89 3.86
C LEU A 16 5.33 6.51 5.25
N MET A 17 5.91 7.69 5.35
CA MET A 17 6.03 8.34 6.63
C MET A 17 4.68 8.84 7.13
N VAL A 18 3.84 9.35 6.25
CA VAL A 18 2.50 9.76 6.62
C VAL A 18 1.71 8.57 7.17
N LEU A 19 1.73 7.48 6.42
CA LEU A 19 0.99 6.28 6.85
C LEU A 19 1.56 5.75 8.16
N GLY A 20 2.89 5.74 8.28
CA GLY A 20 3.53 5.28 9.52
C GLY A 20 3.11 6.08 10.74
N THR A 21 3.01 7.41 10.60
CA THR A 21 2.58 8.24 11.73
C THR A 21 1.11 8.03 12.04
N GLN A 22 0.28 7.81 11.03
CA GLN A 22 -1.13 7.53 11.27
C GLN A 22 -1.30 6.21 12.01
N ILE A 23 -0.54 5.20 11.63
CA ILE A 23 -0.58 3.90 12.29
C ILE A 23 -0.13 4.05 13.73
N ARG A 24 0.96 4.78 13.95
CA ARG A 24 1.48 4.96 15.30
C ARG A 24 0.48 5.70 16.19
N ALA A 25 -0.12 6.76 15.68
CA ALA A 25 -1.09 7.52 16.43
C ALA A 25 -2.32 6.67 16.78
N ALA A 26 -2.81 5.90 15.83
CA ALA A 26 -3.96 5.03 16.06
C ALA A 26 -3.63 3.94 17.08
N ARG A 27 -2.42 3.41 17.01
CA ARG A 27 -1.99 2.40 17.97
C ARG A 27 -1.96 2.99 19.40
N HIS A 28 -1.42 4.18 19.52
CA HIS A 28 -1.37 4.84 20.81
C HIS A 28 -2.77 5.15 21.34
N ASP A 29 -3.68 5.51 20.47
CA ASP A 29 -5.06 5.78 20.87
C ASP A 29 -5.73 4.54 21.45
N LYS A 30 -5.32 3.37 21.02
CA LYS A 30 -5.86 2.12 21.54
C LYS A 30 -5.07 1.62 22.74
N ASN A 31 -4.02 2.33 23.13
CA ASN A 31 -3.13 1.92 24.21
C ASN A 31 -2.46 0.57 23.95
N TRP A 32 -2.17 0.30 22.69
CA TRP A 32 -1.48 -0.95 22.31
C TRP A 32 0.01 -0.68 22.19
N THR A 33 0.79 -1.66 22.62
CA THR A 33 2.23 -1.64 22.36
C THR A 33 2.47 -2.16 20.95
N ALA A 34 3.70 -1.95 20.45
CA ALA A 34 4.07 -2.51 19.15
C ALA A 34 3.93 -4.02 19.16
N ALA A 35 4.25 -4.66 20.29
CA ALA A 35 4.09 -6.11 20.39
C ALA A 35 2.64 -6.54 20.30
N GLU A 36 1.73 -5.76 20.90
CA GLU A 36 0.32 -6.08 20.83
C GLU A 36 -0.24 -5.94 19.43
N LEU A 37 0.15 -4.89 18.73
CA LEU A 37 -0.27 -4.75 17.34
C LEU A 37 0.31 -5.89 16.51
N GLY A 38 1.58 -6.20 16.73
CA GLY A 38 2.22 -7.29 16.01
C GLY A 38 1.51 -8.62 16.21
N MET A 39 1.10 -8.91 17.43
CA MET A 39 0.36 -10.14 17.69
C MET A 39 -0.93 -10.21 16.92
N ARG A 40 -1.61 -9.09 16.75
CA ARG A 40 -2.90 -9.07 16.06
C ARG A 40 -2.79 -9.30 14.57
N ILE A 41 -1.65 -9.01 13.99
CA ILE A 41 -1.47 -9.17 12.56
C ILE A 41 -0.39 -10.18 12.20
N GLY A 42 0.18 -10.84 13.20
CA GLY A 42 1.19 -11.86 12.94
C GLY A 42 2.54 -11.29 12.53
N ALA A 43 2.92 -10.15 13.07
CA ALA A 43 4.18 -9.50 12.72
C ALA A 43 5.03 -9.30 13.97
N ASP A 44 6.34 -9.31 13.76
CA ASP A 44 7.30 -9.05 14.82
C ASP A 44 7.19 -7.58 15.25
N PRO A 45 7.38 -7.27 16.54
CA PRO A 45 7.35 -5.87 16.98
C PRO A 45 8.33 -4.97 16.23
N ARG A 46 9.47 -5.51 15.79
CA ARG A 46 10.42 -4.72 15.02
C ARG A 46 9.86 -4.33 13.66
N THR A 47 8.99 -5.19 13.10
CA THR A 47 8.32 -4.86 11.85
C THR A 47 7.35 -3.70 12.08
N ILE A 48 6.63 -3.71 13.19
CA ILE A 48 5.72 -2.61 13.52
C ILE A 48 6.50 -1.30 13.64
N THR A 49 7.65 -1.34 14.33
CA THR A 49 8.47 -0.15 14.46
C THR A 49 8.94 0.35 13.09
N ALA A 50 9.33 -0.57 12.22
CA ALA A 50 9.76 -0.21 10.87
C ALA A 50 8.63 0.45 10.09
N ILE A 51 7.42 -0.08 10.19
CA ILE A 51 6.26 0.50 9.52
C ILE A 51 6.04 1.94 10.02
N GLU A 52 6.11 2.12 11.32
CA GLU A 52 5.81 3.43 11.92
C GLU A 52 6.86 4.46 11.57
N ARG A 53 8.08 4.03 11.23
CA ARG A 53 9.11 4.94 10.78
C ARG A 53 9.08 5.17 9.28
N GLY A 54 8.19 4.50 8.57
CA GLY A 54 8.09 4.66 7.13
C GLY A 54 9.13 3.90 6.34
N ALA A 55 9.64 2.79 6.89
CA ALA A 55 10.65 2.01 6.19
C ALA A 55 10.08 1.42 4.91
N PRO A 56 10.80 1.50 3.78
CA PRO A 56 10.24 1.04 2.50
C PRO A 56 10.30 -0.46 2.28
N GLY A 57 11.03 -1.18 3.11
CA GLY A 57 11.24 -2.61 2.88
C GLY A 57 10.20 -3.52 3.49
N VAL A 58 9.16 -2.99 4.12
CA VAL A 58 8.13 -3.81 4.73
C VAL A 58 7.11 -4.21 3.68
N SER A 59 6.66 -5.44 3.75
CA SER A 59 5.65 -5.93 2.82
C SER A 59 4.40 -5.05 2.86
N ILE A 60 3.87 -4.71 1.72
CA ILE A 60 2.72 -3.83 1.63
C ILE A 60 1.49 -4.46 2.30
N GLY A 61 1.36 -5.78 2.21
CA GLY A 61 0.25 -6.46 2.87
C GLY A 61 0.31 -6.31 4.38
N THR A 62 1.51 -6.39 4.95
CA THR A 62 1.68 -6.21 6.38
C THR A 62 1.36 -4.79 6.81
N VAL A 63 1.78 -3.82 6.01
CA VAL A 63 1.49 -2.41 6.30
C VAL A 63 -0.02 -2.17 6.27
N PHE A 64 -0.68 -2.69 5.26
CA PHE A 64 -2.12 -2.51 5.12
C PHE A 64 -2.88 -3.24 6.24
N SER A 65 -2.39 -4.40 6.67
CA SER A 65 -3.00 -5.11 7.78
C SER A 65 -2.92 -4.30 9.08
N ALA A 66 -1.78 -3.67 9.32
CA ALA A 66 -1.62 -2.84 10.50
C ALA A 66 -2.60 -1.66 10.46
N ALA A 67 -2.70 -1.01 9.32
CA ALA A 67 -3.62 0.12 9.16
C ALA A 67 -5.07 -0.33 9.36
N SER A 68 -5.42 -1.44 8.75
CA SER A 68 -6.78 -1.92 8.77
C SER A 68 -7.26 -2.28 10.18
N VAL A 69 -6.44 -3.00 10.92
CA VAL A 69 -6.85 -3.44 12.26
C VAL A 69 -6.95 -2.26 13.23
N LEU A 70 -6.29 -1.16 12.92
CA LEU A 70 -6.36 0.04 13.74
C LEU A 70 -7.44 1.01 13.28
N GLY A 71 -8.12 0.71 12.17
CA GLY A 71 -9.13 1.61 11.64
C GLY A 71 -8.58 2.80 10.89
N VAL A 72 -7.32 2.76 10.49
CA VAL A 72 -6.74 3.80 9.64
C VAL A 72 -7.29 3.62 8.24
N ARG A 73 -7.91 4.68 7.71
CA ARG A 73 -8.55 4.58 6.41
C ARG A 73 -7.52 4.63 5.29
N LEU A 74 -7.54 3.59 4.48
CA LEU A 74 -6.69 3.53 3.30
C LEU A 74 -7.51 4.03 2.12
N PHE A 75 -6.91 4.85 1.28
CA PHE A 75 -7.58 5.43 0.11
C PHE A 75 -8.85 6.18 0.51
N GLY A 76 -8.88 6.71 1.73
CA GLY A 76 -10.02 7.47 2.22
C GLY A 76 -11.28 6.64 2.40
N ALA A 77 -11.17 5.32 2.53
CA ALA A 77 -12.32 4.43 2.52
C ALA A 77 -12.39 3.60 3.80
N ASP A 78 -13.61 3.35 4.28
CA ASP A 78 -13.81 2.37 5.33
C ASP A 78 -13.89 0.98 4.69
N ASP A 79 -14.14 -0.05 5.49
CA ASP A 79 -14.10 -1.43 4.98
C ASP A 79 -15.15 -1.68 3.89
N ASP A 80 -16.35 -1.13 4.07
CA ASP A 80 -17.40 -1.34 3.08
C ASP A 80 -17.10 -0.58 1.80
N GLU A 81 -16.59 0.64 1.93
CA GLU A 81 -16.20 1.42 0.78
C GLU A 81 -15.04 0.77 0.05
N MET A 82 -14.11 0.17 0.80
CA MET A 82 -12.97 -0.51 0.21
C MET A 82 -13.43 -1.68 -0.64
N ALA A 83 -14.39 -2.45 -0.15
CA ALA A 83 -14.91 -3.58 -0.92
C ALA A 83 -15.56 -3.09 -2.22
N ARG A 84 -16.26 -1.96 -2.17
CA ARG A 84 -16.87 -1.38 -3.37
C ARG A 84 -15.81 -0.88 -4.34
N LEU A 85 -14.75 -0.25 -3.84
CA LEU A 85 -13.65 0.19 -4.68
C LEU A 85 -12.98 -0.99 -5.38
N ARG A 86 -12.78 -2.07 -4.65
CA ARG A 86 -12.17 -3.25 -5.24
C ARG A 86 -13.05 -3.80 -6.37
N ARG A 87 -14.35 -3.94 -6.13
CA ARG A 87 -15.25 -4.44 -7.16
C ARG A 87 -15.28 -3.54 -8.38
N ARG A 88 -15.35 -2.23 -8.16
CA ARG A 88 -15.36 -1.29 -9.27
C ARG A 88 -14.07 -1.34 -10.07
N GLY A 89 -12.94 -1.50 -9.38
CA GLY A 89 -11.67 -1.63 -10.07
C GLY A 89 -11.60 -2.88 -10.91
N GLU A 90 -12.10 -3.99 -10.38
CA GLU A 90 -12.10 -5.24 -11.11
C GLU A 90 -12.99 -5.16 -12.34
N GLU A 91 -14.15 -4.52 -12.20
CA GLU A 91 -15.06 -4.34 -13.32
C GLU A 91 -14.44 -3.47 -14.40
N ARG A 92 -13.74 -2.43 -13.98
CA ARG A 92 -13.08 -1.55 -14.93
C ARG A 92 -11.99 -2.27 -15.69
N ILE A 93 -11.20 -3.07 -14.99
CA ILE A 93 -10.13 -3.84 -15.62
C ILE A 93 -10.72 -4.84 -16.60
N ALA A 94 -11.86 -5.44 -16.28
CA ALA A 94 -12.49 -6.42 -17.16
C ALA A 94 -12.90 -5.81 -18.50
N LEU A 95 -13.10 -4.50 -18.55
CA LEU A 95 -13.48 -3.83 -19.78
C LEU A 95 -12.30 -3.45 -20.64
N ILE A 96 -11.10 -3.57 -20.12
CA ILE A 96 -9.90 -3.23 -20.90
C ILE A 96 -9.51 -4.43 -21.74
N PRO A 97 -9.35 -4.26 -23.06
CA PRO A 97 -9.02 -5.39 -23.90
C PRO A 97 -7.64 -5.95 -23.58
N THR A 98 -7.52 -7.25 -23.67
CA THR A 98 -6.24 -7.90 -23.52
C THR A 98 -5.40 -7.59 -24.74
N ARG A 99 -4.17 -7.09 -24.53
CA ARG A 99 -3.35 -6.69 -25.63
C ARG A 99 -2.17 -7.61 -25.75
N GLU A 100 -2.31 -8.59 -26.62
CA GLU A 100 -1.21 -9.44 -26.86
C GLU A 100 -0.34 -8.93 -27.97
N TYR A 101 -0.86 -8.09 -28.82
CA TYR A 101 -0.09 -7.52 -29.93
C TYR A 101 -0.34 -6.03 -29.97
N LYS A 102 0.73 -5.27 -30.04
CA LYS A 102 0.61 -3.84 -30.10
C LYS A 102 1.30 -3.36 -31.36
N PRO A 103 0.60 -2.77 -32.31
CA PRO A 103 1.21 -2.27 -33.53
C PRO A 103 2.30 -1.27 -33.21
N ARG A 104 3.39 -1.36 -33.97
CA ARG A 104 4.52 -0.50 -33.71
C ARG A 104 4.16 0.96 -33.79
N SER A 105 3.30 1.32 -34.70
CA SER A 105 2.95 2.72 -34.84
C SER A 105 2.21 3.26 -33.65
N MET A 106 1.64 2.40 -32.81
CA MET A 106 0.90 2.86 -31.69
C MET A 106 1.67 2.78 -30.40
N GLU A 107 2.84 2.21 -30.44
CA GLU A 107 3.55 2.02 -29.22
C GLU A 107 3.87 3.31 -28.49
N SER A 108 4.33 4.30 -29.20
CA SER A 108 4.70 5.54 -28.53
C SER A 108 3.49 6.20 -27.93
N ASP A 109 2.38 6.18 -28.64
CA ASP A 109 1.19 6.79 -28.12
C ASP A 109 0.65 6.06 -26.93
N ALA A 110 0.72 4.76 -26.97
CA ALA A 110 0.21 3.97 -25.89
C ALA A 110 1.03 4.16 -24.63
N ASP A 111 2.32 4.30 -24.77
CA ASP A 111 3.16 4.50 -23.62
C ASP A 111 2.81 5.78 -22.93
N ASP A 112 2.56 6.82 -23.67
CA ASP A 112 2.20 8.06 -23.10
C ASP A 112 0.88 7.98 -22.41
N ALA A 113 -0.04 7.28 -23.00
CA ALA A 113 -1.36 7.22 -22.45
C ALA A 113 -1.41 6.42 -21.18
N LEU A 114 -0.52 5.51 -21.02
CA LEU A 114 -0.52 4.70 -19.88
C LEU A 114 0.15 5.20 -18.69
N ASP A 115 0.58 6.37 -18.74
CA ASP A 115 1.22 6.92 -17.67
C ASP A 115 0.32 7.29 -16.65
N PHE A 116 0.17 6.68 -15.66
CA PHE A 116 -0.66 7.05 -14.56
C PHE A 116 -0.34 6.25 -13.33
#